data_1331021d73e66e2e706a083629be4e07
#
_entry.id   1331021d73e66e2e706a083629be4e07
#
_cell.length_a   1.000
_cell.length_b   1.000
_cell.length_c   1.000
_cell.angle_alpha   90.00
_cell.angle_beta   90.00
_cell.angle_gamma   90.00
#
_symmetry.space_group_name_H-M   'P 1'
#
loop_
_entity.id
_entity.type
_entity.pdbx_description
1 polymer ?
#
loop_
_entity_poly.entity_id
_entity_poly.type
_entity_poly.pdbx_seq_one_letter_code
_entity_poly.pdbx_strand_id
1 'polypeptide(L)'
;RLHTKHSMAFVDEAKIYAESGKGGDGVIRWLRTKETARGGPSGGDGGKGGDVILVGVRDLAALAQYRYEKKFHAENGEAGKGELKRGANGEPMLLKVPVGTFARVVQTGEEYEITKEDEQILLFRGGYGGLGNARFKSSTNQNPFQQTVGKKGKGGDIELTLKIIADAGLIGLPNAGKSSLLNALTRAKSKVGSYPFTTLEPNLGEFYGHILADIPGLIEGASSGRGLGIKFLKHVERTGILLHLVSADQDDPLAAYREVRKEIELFRHGLDSKREIVILSKI
;
A
#
# COMPACT_ATOMS: atom_id res chain seq x y z
N ARG A 1 -15.35 9.22 31.01
CA ARG A 1 -14.78 9.66 29.71
C ARG A 1 -15.15 8.61 28.69
N LEU A 2 -16.16 8.90 27.88
CA LEU A 2 -16.62 8.08 26.78
C LEU A 2 -15.53 8.06 25.69
N HIS A 3 -14.92 6.89 25.46
CA HIS A 3 -14.12 6.65 24.28
C HIS A 3 -15.08 6.53 23.08
N THR A 4 -15.24 7.61 22.36
CA THR A 4 -15.83 7.60 21.02
C THR A 4 -14.94 6.71 20.14
N LYS A 5 -15.38 5.47 19.88
CA LYS A 5 -14.82 4.65 18.82
C LYS A 5 -15.10 5.36 17.51
N HIS A 6 -14.09 6.05 16.98
CA HIS A 6 -14.12 6.54 15.61
C HIS A 6 -14.25 5.31 14.70
N SER A 7 -15.37 5.18 14.03
CA SER A 7 -15.52 4.29 12.89
C SER A 7 -14.46 4.72 11.88
N MET A 8 -13.40 3.94 11.72
CA MET A 8 -12.42 4.20 10.65
C MET A 8 -13.14 3.96 9.33
N ALA A 9 -13.51 5.04 8.64
CA ALA A 9 -13.98 4.96 7.27
C ALA A 9 -12.88 4.32 6.42
N PHE A 10 -13.26 3.39 5.57
CA PHE A 10 -12.37 2.75 4.62
C PHE A 10 -11.80 3.82 3.67
N VAL A 11 -10.49 3.77 3.42
CA VAL A 11 -9.78 4.70 2.54
C VAL A 11 -9.20 3.88 1.40
N ASP A 12 -9.64 4.15 0.19
CA ASP A 12 -9.20 3.52 -1.05
C ASP A 12 -8.19 4.36 -1.84
N GLU A 13 -8.14 5.66 -1.56
CA GLU A 13 -7.19 6.58 -2.18
C GLU A 13 -6.54 7.47 -1.13
N ALA A 14 -5.23 7.62 -1.21
CA ALA A 14 -4.48 8.55 -0.38
C ALA A 14 -3.39 9.24 -1.20
N LYS A 15 -3.16 10.53 -0.92
CA LYS A 15 -2.04 11.28 -1.45
C LYS A 15 -1.13 11.65 -0.30
N ILE A 16 0.14 11.28 -0.43
CA ILE A 16 1.18 11.53 0.58
C ILE A 16 2.42 12.10 -0.08
N TYR A 17 3.23 12.78 0.69
CA TYR A 17 4.59 13.16 0.33
C TYR A 17 5.57 12.31 1.11
N ALA A 18 6.55 11.72 0.45
CA ALA A 18 7.61 10.98 1.11
C ALA A 18 8.99 11.42 0.61
N GLU A 19 9.94 11.50 1.52
CA GLU A 19 11.32 11.90 1.23
C GLU A 19 12.28 10.96 1.94
N SER A 20 13.27 10.49 1.20
CA SER A 20 14.36 9.68 1.74
C SER A 20 15.39 10.55 2.47
N GLY A 21 16.12 9.95 3.40
CA GLY A 21 17.09 10.65 4.22
C GLY A 21 18.26 11.23 3.40
N LYS A 22 18.77 12.38 3.83
CA LYS A 22 20.06 12.91 3.35
C LYS A 22 21.20 12.01 3.86
N GLY A 23 22.25 11.81 3.08
CA GLY A 23 23.49 11.21 3.54
C GLY A 23 24.20 12.10 4.57
N GLY A 24 24.83 11.51 5.55
CA GLY A 24 25.69 12.21 6.50
C GLY A 24 26.90 12.82 5.83
N ASP A 25 27.42 13.91 6.38
CA ASP A 25 28.60 14.57 5.82
C ASP A 25 29.88 13.79 6.22
N GLY A 26 30.87 13.75 5.33
CA GLY A 26 32.20 13.33 5.69
C GLY A 26 32.84 14.34 6.63
N VAL A 27 33.89 13.98 7.35
CA VAL A 27 34.54 14.90 8.30
C VAL A 27 36.03 15.00 8.04
N ILE A 28 36.60 16.17 8.41
CA ILE A 28 38.04 16.38 8.46
C ILE A 28 38.49 16.13 9.88
N ARG A 29 39.32 15.13 10.11
CA ARG A 29 39.93 14.80 11.43
C ARG A 29 41.36 14.34 11.22
N TRP A 30 42.13 14.46 12.25
CA TRP A 30 43.54 14.09 12.31
C TRP A 30 43.76 13.16 13.48
N LEU A 31 44.48 12.08 13.24
CA LEU A 31 44.89 11.20 14.33
C LEU A 31 45.94 11.92 15.17
N ARG A 32 45.68 12.07 16.44
CA ARG A 32 46.64 12.61 17.43
C ARG A 32 46.74 11.63 18.56
N THR A 33 47.90 11.04 18.69
CA THR A 33 48.22 10.16 19.84
C THR A 33 49.37 10.78 20.64
N LYS A 34 49.59 10.32 21.85
CA LYS A 34 50.74 10.78 22.66
C LYS A 34 52.09 10.55 21.99
N GLU A 35 52.15 9.50 21.15
CA GLU A 35 53.37 9.08 20.46
C GLU A 35 53.51 9.71 19.06
N THR A 36 52.43 10.21 18.47
CA THR A 36 52.40 10.73 17.10
C THR A 36 51.71 12.09 17.06
N ALA A 37 52.47 13.15 17.27
CA ALA A 37 51.97 14.53 17.27
C ALA A 37 51.40 14.97 15.88
N ARG A 38 51.87 14.35 14.79
CA ARG A 38 51.41 14.57 13.39
C ARG A 38 50.87 13.27 12.81
N GLY A 39 49.78 12.74 13.39
CA GLY A 39 49.05 11.60 12.79
C GLY A 39 48.40 12.01 11.46
N GLY A 40 48.25 11.04 10.57
CA GLY A 40 47.63 11.24 9.26
C GLY A 40 46.14 11.61 9.31
N PRO A 41 45.51 11.85 8.16
CA PRO A 41 44.09 12.14 8.07
C PRO A 41 43.30 10.92 8.57
N SER A 42 42.33 11.15 9.45
CA SER A 42 41.55 10.11 10.16
C SER A 42 40.03 10.38 10.13
N GLY A 43 39.60 11.33 9.32
CA GLY A 43 38.17 11.64 9.16
C GLY A 43 37.46 10.52 8.42
N GLY A 44 36.38 10.02 9.03
CA GLY A 44 35.52 8.98 8.46
C GLY A 44 34.47 9.53 7.49
N ASP A 45 33.89 8.63 6.72
CA ASP A 45 32.82 8.92 5.79
C ASP A 45 31.49 9.07 6.56
N GLY A 46 30.55 9.84 6.01
CA GLY A 46 29.17 9.87 6.51
C GLY A 46 28.40 8.59 6.19
N GLY A 47 27.34 8.35 6.93
CA GLY A 47 26.39 7.27 6.69
C GLY A 47 25.47 7.58 5.49
N LYS A 48 24.87 6.55 4.90
CA LYS A 48 23.82 6.68 3.90
C LYS A 48 22.53 7.15 4.60
N GLY A 49 21.71 8.02 3.96
CA GLY A 49 20.35 8.29 4.40
C GLY A 49 19.43 7.08 4.23
N GLY A 50 18.38 7.01 5.03
CA GLY A 50 17.36 5.96 4.96
C GLY A 50 16.59 6.00 3.62
N ASP A 51 16.21 4.84 3.14
CA ASP A 51 15.39 4.68 1.94
C ASP A 51 13.90 4.84 2.29
N VAL A 52 13.05 5.13 1.28
CA VAL A 52 11.59 5.03 1.41
C VAL A 52 11.15 3.75 0.69
N ILE A 53 10.50 2.86 1.44
CA ILE A 53 10.13 1.53 0.98
C ILE A 53 8.62 1.34 1.20
N LEU A 54 7.92 0.91 0.14
CA LEU A 54 6.53 0.48 0.23
C LEU A 54 6.49 -0.99 0.65
N VAL A 55 5.63 -1.33 1.64
CA VAL A 55 5.55 -2.69 2.20
C VAL A 55 4.11 -3.18 2.17
N GLY A 56 3.88 -4.34 1.58
CA GLY A 56 2.57 -5.00 1.51
C GLY A 56 2.16 -5.59 2.86
N VAL A 57 0.94 -5.31 3.30
CA VAL A 57 0.34 -5.91 4.50
C VAL A 57 -1.07 -6.42 4.20
N ARG A 58 -1.56 -7.39 4.97
CA ARG A 58 -2.94 -7.91 4.82
C ARG A 58 -4.00 -6.97 5.43
N ASP A 59 -3.60 -5.99 6.22
CA ASP A 59 -4.55 -5.07 6.84
C ASP A 59 -5.09 -4.05 5.84
N LEU A 60 -6.36 -4.21 5.44
CA LEU A 60 -7.07 -3.27 4.55
C LEU A 60 -7.21 -1.87 5.15
N ALA A 61 -7.14 -1.75 6.49
CA ALA A 61 -7.22 -0.45 7.15
C ALA A 61 -5.89 0.31 7.14
N ALA A 62 -4.80 -0.29 6.65
CA ALA A 62 -3.48 0.33 6.66
C ALA A 62 -3.43 1.65 5.87
N LEU A 63 -4.28 1.84 4.84
CA LEU A 63 -4.37 3.11 4.12
C LEU A 63 -5.03 4.23 4.95
N ALA A 64 -5.81 3.90 5.97
CA ALA A 64 -6.53 4.90 6.76
C ALA A 64 -5.59 5.86 7.50
N GLN A 65 -4.38 5.41 7.88
CA GLN A 65 -3.38 6.26 8.52
C GLN A 65 -2.96 7.41 7.61
N TYR A 66 -2.88 7.20 6.29
CA TYR A 66 -2.48 8.21 5.30
C TYR A 66 -3.54 9.28 5.05
N ARG A 67 -4.73 9.16 5.65
CA ARG A 67 -5.75 10.21 5.62
C ARG A 67 -5.35 11.41 6.47
N TYR A 68 -4.71 11.16 7.58
CA TYR A 68 -4.34 12.17 8.58
C TYR A 68 -2.89 12.59 8.46
N GLU A 69 -1.97 11.65 8.33
CA GLU A 69 -0.57 11.92 8.15
C GLU A 69 -0.22 11.91 6.65
N LYS A 70 0.33 13.03 6.19
CA LYS A 70 0.58 13.28 4.76
C LYS A 70 2.05 13.38 4.40
N LYS A 71 2.95 13.51 5.38
CA LYS A 71 4.38 13.72 5.15
C LYS A 71 5.19 12.68 5.89
N PHE A 72 6.06 12.01 5.17
CA PHE A 72 6.90 10.93 5.68
C PHE A 72 8.34 11.21 5.30
N HIS A 73 9.25 11.09 6.28
CA HIS A 73 10.68 11.29 6.08
C HIS A 73 11.43 10.09 6.63
N ALA A 74 12.33 9.53 5.81
CA ALA A 74 13.29 8.57 6.30
C ALA A 74 14.43 9.29 7.05
N GLU A 75 15.10 8.59 7.93
CA GLU A 75 16.16 9.14 8.77
C GLU A 75 17.38 9.55 7.94
N ASN A 76 18.02 10.64 8.32
CA ASN A 76 19.28 11.08 7.72
C ASN A 76 20.45 10.20 8.19
N GLY A 77 21.44 10.00 7.34
CA GLY A 77 22.70 9.37 7.75
C GLY A 77 23.47 10.29 8.70
N GLU A 78 24.14 9.71 9.67
CA GLU A 78 25.03 10.45 10.58
C GLU A 78 26.30 10.92 9.86
N ALA A 79 26.85 12.04 10.32
CA ALA A 79 28.17 12.47 9.86
C ALA A 79 29.27 11.47 10.29
N GLY A 80 30.34 11.41 9.50
CA GLY A 80 31.52 10.64 9.84
C GLY A 80 32.13 11.12 11.18
N LYS A 81 32.94 10.26 11.80
CA LYS A 81 33.61 10.54 13.07
C LYS A 81 35.13 10.43 12.87
N GLY A 82 35.89 10.82 13.86
CA GLY A 82 37.35 10.59 13.89
C GLY A 82 37.71 9.11 13.88
N GLU A 83 39.00 8.79 13.78
CA GLU A 83 39.53 7.42 13.80
C GLU A 83 38.96 6.51 12.69
N LEU A 84 38.74 7.08 11.54
CA LEU A 84 38.15 6.41 10.36
C LEU A 84 36.74 5.83 10.59
N LYS A 85 36.07 6.23 11.67
CA LYS A 85 34.72 5.71 12.00
C LYS A 85 33.68 6.35 11.07
N ARG A 86 32.99 5.48 10.34
CA ARG A 86 31.87 5.89 9.49
C ARG A 86 30.66 6.28 10.35
N GLY A 87 29.89 7.28 9.91
CA GLY A 87 28.58 7.58 10.46
C GLY A 87 27.58 6.44 10.27
N ALA A 88 26.64 6.30 11.16
CA ALA A 88 25.55 5.32 11.01
C ALA A 88 24.69 5.66 9.80
N ASN A 89 24.14 4.63 9.15
CA ASN A 89 23.12 4.84 8.13
C ASN A 89 21.80 5.19 8.80
N GLY A 90 21.00 6.04 8.17
CA GLY A 90 19.66 6.35 8.63
C GLY A 90 18.71 5.16 8.41
N GLU A 91 17.75 5.02 9.30
CA GLU A 91 16.72 4.01 9.24
C GLU A 91 15.77 4.26 8.05
N PRO A 92 15.33 3.21 7.34
CA PRO A 92 14.39 3.34 6.25
C PRO A 92 12.99 3.70 6.75
N MET A 93 12.24 4.49 5.96
CA MET A 93 10.82 4.73 6.16
C MET A 93 10.03 3.62 5.46
N LEU A 94 9.28 2.85 6.25
CA LEU A 94 8.42 1.78 5.74
C LEU A 94 6.97 2.30 5.63
N LEU A 95 6.49 2.44 4.39
CA LEU A 95 5.12 2.81 4.09
C LEU A 95 4.28 1.53 3.92
N LYS A 96 3.53 1.18 4.96
CA LYS A 96 2.69 -0.03 4.97
C LYS A 96 1.40 0.22 4.22
N VAL A 97 1.14 -0.60 3.19
CA VAL A 97 -0.07 -0.52 2.36
C VAL A 97 -0.70 -1.90 2.18
N PRO A 98 -2.02 -2.00 2.03
CA PRO A 98 -2.69 -3.27 1.74
C PRO A 98 -2.16 -3.89 0.45
N VAL A 99 -2.16 -5.23 0.40
CA VAL A 99 -1.98 -5.97 -0.87
C VAL A 99 -3.06 -5.51 -1.87
N GLY A 100 -2.68 -5.34 -3.14
CA GLY A 100 -3.55 -4.77 -4.18
C GLY A 100 -3.48 -3.24 -4.28
N THR A 101 -2.58 -2.59 -3.52
CA THR A 101 -2.35 -1.15 -3.63
C THR A 101 -1.46 -0.83 -4.82
N PHE A 102 -1.90 0.12 -5.63
CA PHE A 102 -1.10 0.80 -6.65
C PHE A 102 -0.54 2.08 -6.07
N ALA A 103 0.75 2.27 -6.24
CA ALA A 103 1.45 3.50 -5.87
C ALA A 103 1.99 4.16 -7.13
N ARG A 104 1.62 5.41 -7.38
CA ARG A 104 2.13 6.22 -8.48
C ARG A 104 2.95 7.36 -7.94
N VAL A 105 4.20 7.45 -8.38
CA VAL A 105 5.08 8.61 -8.09
C VAL A 105 4.73 9.72 -9.08
N VAL A 106 4.16 10.81 -8.59
CA VAL A 106 3.59 11.87 -9.45
C VAL A 106 4.65 12.51 -10.35
N GLN A 107 5.86 12.74 -9.84
CA GLN A 107 6.92 13.44 -10.56
C GLN A 107 7.53 12.62 -11.71
N THR A 108 7.64 11.30 -11.54
CA THR A 108 8.23 10.41 -12.56
C THR A 108 7.20 9.69 -13.40
N GLY A 109 5.96 9.60 -12.89
CA GLY A 109 4.89 8.80 -13.50
C GLY A 109 5.09 7.29 -13.32
N GLU A 110 6.09 6.86 -12.57
CA GLU A 110 6.34 5.44 -12.29
C GLU A 110 5.20 4.87 -11.43
N GLU A 111 4.74 3.69 -11.81
CA GLU A 111 3.66 2.97 -11.13
C GLU A 111 4.16 1.64 -10.60
N TYR A 112 3.77 1.32 -9.39
CA TYR A 112 4.12 0.10 -8.67
C TYR A 112 2.87 -0.55 -8.13
N GLU A 113 2.81 -1.88 -8.13
CA GLU A 113 1.71 -2.66 -7.56
C GLU A 113 2.26 -3.60 -6.47
N ILE A 114 1.66 -3.57 -5.31
CA ILE A 114 1.92 -4.54 -4.24
C ILE A 114 0.99 -5.72 -4.44
N THR A 115 1.57 -6.88 -4.77
CA THR A 115 0.83 -8.11 -5.10
C THR A 115 0.83 -9.15 -3.98
N LYS A 116 1.79 -9.05 -3.04
CA LYS A 116 1.99 -10.05 -1.97
C LYS A 116 2.22 -9.37 -0.62
N GLU A 117 1.91 -10.12 0.44
CA GLU A 117 2.31 -9.75 1.80
C GLU A 117 3.83 -9.73 1.93
N ASP A 118 4.33 -8.82 2.74
CA ASP A 118 5.77 -8.56 2.96
C ASP A 118 6.58 -8.21 1.70
N GLU A 119 5.91 -7.99 0.56
CA GLU A 119 6.56 -7.46 -0.63
C GLU A 119 7.06 -6.05 -0.36
N GLN A 120 8.32 -5.81 -0.73
CA GLN A 120 8.99 -4.53 -0.52
C GLN A 120 9.38 -3.90 -1.85
N ILE A 121 8.92 -2.67 -2.09
CA ILE A 121 9.25 -1.90 -3.27
C ILE A 121 9.98 -0.62 -2.86
N LEU A 122 11.20 -0.43 -3.37
CA LEU A 122 11.99 0.76 -3.12
C LEU A 122 11.46 1.92 -3.97
N LEU A 123 10.85 2.95 -3.33
CA LEU A 123 10.36 4.14 -4.01
C LEU A 123 11.46 5.21 -4.15
N PHE A 124 12.13 5.56 -3.04
CA PHE A 124 13.17 6.58 -3.06
C PHE A 124 14.42 6.11 -2.32
N ARG A 125 15.56 6.19 -3.00
CA ARG A 125 16.86 5.89 -2.38
C ARG A 125 17.34 7.05 -1.54
N GLY A 126 17.86 6.76 -0.35
CA GLY A 126 18.55 7.70 0.50
C GLY A 126 19.83 8.24 -0.15
N GLY A 127 20.19 9.44 0.27
CA GLY A 127 21.40 10.11 -0.20
C GLY A 127 22.65 9.34 0.25
N TYR A 128 23.67 9.30 -0.60
CA TYR A 128 24.97 8.74 -0.23
C TYR A 128 25.68 9.64 0.79
N GLY A 129 26.36 9.01 1.75
CA GLY A 129 27.23 9.71 2.69
C GLY A 129 28.40 10.39 1.99
N GLY A 130 28.81 11.51 2.55
CA GLY A 130 30.00 12.25 2.13
C GLY A 130 31.29 11.54 2.52
N LEU A 131 32.35 11.78 1.79
CA LEU A 131 33.68 11.20 2.04
C LEU A 131 34.45 12.05 3.07
N GLY A 132 35.06 11.39 4.04
CA GLY A 132 35.98 12.01 4.99
C GLY A 132 37.37 12.26 4.39
N ASN A 133 38.16 13.12 5.06
CA ASN A 133 39.47 13.49 4.55
C ASN A 133 40.43 12.32 4.38
N ALA A 134 40.26 11.23 5.09
CA ALA A 134 41.09 10.04 4.93
C ALA A 134 41.03 9.44 3.51
N ARG A 135 39.89 9.59 2.81
CA ARG A 135 39.70 9.10 1.43
C ARG A 135 40.49 9.89 0.37
N PHE A 136 40.89 11.12 0.69
CA PHE A 136 41.63 11.99 -0.22
C PHE A 136 43.15 11.93 -0.05
N LYS A 137 43.62 11.03 0.84
CA LYS A 137 45.06 10.80 1.02
C LYS A 137 45.62 10.12 -0.21
N SER A 138 46.69 10.69 -0.73
CA SER A 138 47.45 10.14 -1.86
C SER A 138 48.94 10.40 -1.67
N SER A 139 49.79 9.87 -2.57
CA SER A 139 51.25 10.13 -2.56
C SER A 139 51.58 11.62 -2.68
N THR A 140 50.81 12.37 -3.44
CA THR A 140 50.94 13.79 -3.63
C THR A 140 50.20 14.67 -2.65
N ASN A 141 49.16 14.15 -1.98
CA ASN A 141 48.36 14.82 -0.97
C ASN A 141 48.31 14.02 0.32
N GLN A 142 49.33 14.14 1.16
CA GLN A 142 49.43 13.37 2.41
C GLN A 142 48.57 13.99 3.53
N ASN A 143 48.22 15.27 3.44
CA ASN A 143 47.46 16.01 4.44
C ASN A 143 46.23 16.69 3.82
N PRO A 144 45.23 15.94 3.34
CA PRO A 144 44.05 16.48 2.69
C PRO A 144 43.15 17.22 3.67
N PHE A 145 42.82 18.48 3.36
CA PHE A 145 41.80 19.30 4.03
C PHE A 145 40.47 19.29 3.27
N GLN A 146 40.14 18.16 2.68
CA GLN A 146 38.95 18.00 1.84
C GLN A 146 37.99 16.99 2.47
N GLN A 147 36.72 17.30 2.39
CA GLN A 147 35.60 16.39 2.69
C GLN A 147 34.50 16.63 1.68
N THR A 148 33.58 15.71 1.50
CA THR A 148 32.36 15.96 0.75
C THR A 148 31.15 15.96 1.65
N VAL A 149 30.16 16.77 1.27
CA VAL A 149 28.85 16.79 1.93
C VAL A 149 28.04 15.59 1.48
N GLY A 150 27.25 15.02 2.37
CA GLY A 150 26.32 13.96 2.02
C GLY A 150 25.30 14.43 0.97
N LYS A 151 24.96 13.53 0.06
CA LYS A 151 23.99 13.84 -0.99
C LYS A 151 22.59 13.92 -0.41
N LYS A 152 21.77 14.82 -0.96
CA LYS A 152 20.34 14.89 -0.62
C LYS A 152 19.65 13.58 -1.00
N GLY A 153 18.65 13.20 -0.24
CA GLY A 153 17.73 12.14 -0.59
C GLY A 153 16.83 12.57 -1.77
N LYS A 154 16.07 11.62 -2.26
CA LYS A 154 15.01 11.83 -3.25
C LYS A 154 13.68 11.83 -2.55
N GLY A 155 12.68 12.51 -3.11
CA GLY A 155 11.33 12.52 -2.57
C GLY A 155 10.34 13.00 -3.60
N GLY A 156 9.07 12.82 -3.27
CA GLY A 156 7.98 13.24 -4.15
C GLY A 156 6.61 12.91 -3.59
N ASP A 157 5.60 13.37 -4.32
CA ASP A 157 4.21 13.05 -4.06
C ASP A 157 3.89 11.65 -4.59
N ILE A 158 3.19 10.87 -3.77
CA ILE A 158 2.78 9.51 -4.07
C ILE A 158 1.27 9.45 -3.99
N GLU A 159 0.65 8.99 -5.06
CA GLU A 159 -0.76 8.64 -5.10
C GLU A 159 -0.88 7.15 -4.83
N LEU A 160 -1.56 6.79 -3.74
CA LEU A 160 -1.86 5.43 -3.35
C LEU A 160 -3.31 5.14 -3.70
N THR A 161 -3.58 4.10 -4.47
CA THR A 161 -4.92 3.65 -4.83
C THR A 161 -5.05 2.18 -4.53
N LEU A 162 -5.93 1.82 -3.62
CA LEU A 162 -6.25 0.42 -3.34
C LEU A 162 -7.26 -0.07 -4.37
N LYS A 163 -6.81 -0.93 -5.26
CA LYS A 163 -7.71 -1.68 -6.14
C LYS A 163 -8.10 -2.95 -5.40
N ILE A 164 -9.29 -2.97 -4.81
CA ILE A 164 -9.75 -4.11 -4.02
C ILE A 164 -9.80 -5.34 -4.91
N ILE A 165 -9.01 -6.33 -4.53
CA ILE A 165 -9.11 -7.68 -5.03
C ILE A 165 -9.87 -8.43 -3.95
N ALA A 166 -11.13 -8.76 -4.17
CA ALA A 166 -11.84 -9.71 -3.33
C ALA A 166 -11.54 -11.12 -3.85
N ASP A 167 -11.18 -12.03 -2.95
CA ASP A 167 -10.98 -13.44 -3.32
C ASP A 167 -12.29 -14.06 -3.78
N ALA A 168 -13.41 -13.64 -3.19
CA ALA A 168 -14.74 -14.05 -3.60
C ALA A 168 -15.74 -12.89 -3.58
N GLY A 169 -16.54 -12.78 -4.65
CA GLY A 169 -17.66 -11.85 -4.76
C GLY A 169 -19.01 -12.52 -4.49
N LEU A 170 -19.78 -11.98 -3.56
CA LEU A 170 -21.17 -12.42 -3.29
C LEU A 170 -22.11 -11.77 -4.29
N ILE A 171 -22.82 -12.56 -5.05
CA ILE A 171 -23.82 -12.12 -6.05
C ILE A 171 -25.17 -12.79 -5.76
N GLY A 172 -26.24 -12.27 -6.29
CA GLY A 172 -27.60 -12.79 -6.12
C GLY A 172 -28.64 -11.68 -6.02
N LEU A 173 -29.91 -12.04 -6.12
CA LEU A 173 -31.04 -11.10 -6.03
C LEU A 173 -31.06 -10.31 -4.70
N PRO A 174 -31.74 -9.16 -4.65
CA PRO A 174 -32.02 -8.48 -3.39
C PRO A 174 -32.64 -9.46 -2.37
N ASN A 175 -32.27 -9.31 -1.11
CA ASN A 175 -32.73 -10.18 -0.02
C ASN A 175 -32.34 -11.67 -0.11
N ALA A 176 -31.49 -12.08 -1.04
CA ALA A 176 -30.97 -13.45 -1.09
C ALA A 176 -30.08 -13.83 0.12
N GLY A 177 -29.83 -12.91 1.04
CA GLY A 177 -29.06 -13.18 2.26
C GLY A 177 -27.55 -12.91 2.14
N LYS A 178 -27.07 -12.22 1.08
CA LYS A 178 -25.65 -11.92 0.84
C LYS A 178 -24.97 -11.25 2.04
N SER A 179 -25.50 -10.13 2.47
CA SER A 179 -24.92 -9.37 3.61
C SER A 179 -25.05 -10.14 4.93
N SER A 180 -26.11 -10.96 5.10
CA SER A 180 -26.26 -11.81 6.27
C SER A 180 -25.19 -12.91 6.29
N LEU A 181 -24.92 -13.54 5.15
CA LEU A 181 -23.85 -14.54 5.01
C LEU A 181 -22.48 -13.92 5.27
N LEU A 182 -22.21 -12.74 4.67
CA LEU A 182 -20.97 -12.03 4.90
C LEU A 182 -20.74 -11.74 6.39
N ASN A 183 -21.76 -11.21 7.08
CA ASN A 183 -21.67 -10.91 8.51
C ASN A 183 -21.51 -12.17 9.37
N ALA A 184 -22.12 -13.30 8.99
CA ALA A 184 -22.00 -14.55 9.70
C ALA A 184 -20.61 -15.20 9.55
N LEU A 185 -20.02 -15.11 8.37
CA LEU A 185 -18.70 -15.67 8.07
C LEU A 185 -17.56 -14.82 8.60
N THR A 186 -17.72 -13.49 8.63
CA THR A 186 -16.66 -12.59 9.04
C THR A 186 -16.77 -12.24 10.51
N ARG A 187 -15.73 -12.54 11.31
CA ARG A 187 -15.68 -12.27 12.76
C ARG A 187 -15.65 -10.77 13.12
N ALA A 188 -15.34 -9.93 12.18
CA ALA A 188 -15.44 -8.48 12.31
C ALA A 188 -16.70 -8.02 11.59
N LYS A 189 -17.45 -7.09 12.18
CA LYS A 189 -18.55 -6.40 11.49
C LYS A 189 -18.04 -5.99 10.11
N SER A 190 -18.76 -6.40 9.06
CA SER A 190 -18.45 -6.02 7.68
C SER A 190 -18.14 -4.53 7.65
N LYS A 191 -16.95 -4.17 7.20
CA LYS A 191 -16.56 -2.77 7.06
C LYS A 191 -17.21 -2.26 5.79
N VAL A 192 -18.03 -1.23 5.91
CA VAL A 192 -18.62 -0.54 4.77
C VAL A 192 -17.50 0.25 4.09
N GLY A 193 -17.20 -0.06 2.84
CA GLY A 193 -16.23 0.70 2.02
C GLY A 193 -16.95 1.86 1.34
N SER A 194 -16.50 3.09 1.60
CA SER A 194 -17.02 4.30 0.95
C SER A 194 -16.18 4.58 -0.30
N TYR A 195 -16.76 4.38 -1.47
CA TYR A 195 -16.08 4.66 -2.74
C TYR A 195 -16.57 5.97 -3.35
N PRO A 196 -15.67 6.89 -3.73
CA PRO A 196 -16.05 8.22 -4.26
C PRO A 196 -16.87 8.17 -5.56
N PHE A 197 -16.93 7.01 -6.20
CA PHE A 197 -17.60 6.80 -7.49
C PHE A 197 -18.78 5.83 -7.42
N THR A 198 -19.20 5.39 -6.22
CA THR A 198 -20.37 4.52 -6.02
C THR A 198 -21.38 5.20 -5.12
N THR A 199 -22.65 5.12 -5.49
CA THR A 199 -23.78 5.51 -4.63
C THR A 199 -24.12 4.43 -3.59
N LEU A 200 -23.57 3.21 -3.77
CA LEU A 200 -23.73 2.06 -2.88
C LEU A 200 -22.36 1.59 -2.42
N GLU A 201 -22.18 1.50 -1.12
CA GLU A 201 -20.95 1.08 -0.46
C GLU A 201 -20.89 -0.45 -0.39
N PRO A 202 -19.86 -1.13 -0.99
CA PRO A 202 -19.73 -2.57 -0.85
C PRO A 202 -19.36 -2.94 0.58
N ASN A 203 -19.96 -4.01 1.08
CA ASN A 203 -19.56 -4.58 2.35
C ASN A 203 -18.43 -5.57 2.11
N LEU A 204 -17.32 -5.38 2.82
CA LEU A 204 -16.17 -6.27 2.78
C LEU A 204 -16.04 -7.03 4.08
N GLY A 205 -15.61 -8.28 4.00
CA GLY A 205 -15.34 -9.08 5.17
C GLY A 205 -14.14 -10.00 4.95
N GLU A 206 -13.41 -10.28 6.01
CA GLU A 206 -12.29 -11.23 6.00
C GLU A 206 -12.76 -12.58 6.56
N PHE A 207 -12.47 -13.65 5.84
CA PHE A 207 -12.78 -15.02 6.20
C PHE A 207 -11.56 -15.91 5.98
N TYR A 208 -10.91 -16.36 7.06
CA TYR A 208 -9.68 -17.16 7.04
C TYR A 208 -8.58 -16.62 6.14
N GLY A 209 -8.36 -15.29 6.15
CA GLY A 209 -7.36 -14.64 5.34
C GLY A 209 -7.80 -14.33 3.89
N HIS A 210 -9.04 -14.68 3.51
CA HIS A 210 -9.66 -14.33 2.24
C HIS A 210 -10.62 -13.16 2.37
N ILE A 211 -10.63 -12.29 1.38
CA ILE A 211 -11.51 -11.12 1.33
C ILE A 211 -12.78 -11.49 0.56
N LEU A 212 -13.92 -11.38 1.25
CA LEU A 212 -15.24 -11.51 0.64
C LEU A 212 -15.82 -10.12 0.40
N ALA A 213 -16.40 -9.88 -0.77
CA ALA A 213 -17.09 -8.65 -1.11
C ALA A 213 -18.58 -8.92 -1.40
N ASP A 214 -19.47 -8.21 -0.70
CA ASP A 214 -20.88 -8.14 -1.12
C ASP A 214 -20.96 -7.17 -2.30
N ILE A 215 -21.42 -7.66 -3.45
CA ILE A 215 -21.56 -6.91 -4.68
C ILE A 215 -23.01 -6.43 -4.80
N PRO A 216 -23.36 -5.23 -4.25
CA PRO A 216 -24.71 -4.71 -4.36
C PRO A 216 -25.00 -4.26 -5.77
N GLY A 217 -26.26 -4.46 -6.23
CA GLY A 217 -26.79 -3.79 -7.42
C GLY A 217 -26.41 -4.35 -8.78
N LEU A 218 -26.03 -5.65 -8.89
CA LEU A 218 -25.97 -6.31 -10.19
C LEU A 218 -27.33 -6.36 -10.89
N ILE A 219 -28.44 -6.15 -10.18
CA ILE A 219 -29.79 -6.50 -10.64
C ILE A 219 -30.73 -5.30 -10.87
N GLU A 220 -30.40 -4.11 -10.42
CA GLU A 220 -31.27 -2.94 -10.66
C GLU A 220 -30.75 -2.05 -11.79
N GLY A 221 -30.83 -2.52 -13.05
CA GLY A 221 -30.60 -1.70 -14.22
C GLY A 221 -29.15 -1.42 -14.57
N ALA A 222 -28.22 -2.29 -14.22
CA ALA A 222 -26.79 -2.16 -14.58
C ALA A 222 -26.61 -2.12 -16.10
N SER A 223 -27.42 -2.85 -16.87
CA SER A 223 -27.40 -2.84 -18.35
C SER A 223 -27.94 -1.56 -18.98
N SER A 224 -28.76 -0.78 -18.25
CA SER A 224 -29.36 0.46 -18.73
C SER A 224 -28.58 1.74 -18.38
N GLY A 225 -27.37 1.62 -17.81
CA GLY A 225 -26.53 2.76 -17.43
C GLY A 225 -26.99 3.51 -16.18
N ARG A 226 -28.06 3.07 -15.52
CA ARG A 226 -28.59 3.65 -14.27
C ARG A 226 -28.15 2.90 -13.01
N GLY A 227 -27.46 1.75 -13.16
CA GLY A 227 -26.89 0.97 -12.08
C GLY A 227 -25.50 1.43 -11.66
N LEU A 228 -24.87 0.69 -10.76
CA LEU A 228 -23.50 0.88 -10.28
C LEU A 228 -22.54 1.20 -11.41
N GLY A 229 -21.85 2.31 -11.29
CA GLY A 229 -20.99 2.82 -12.34
C GLY A 229 -19.97 1.78 -12.83
N ILE A 230 -19.70 1.80 -14.14
CA ILE A 230 -18.72 0.94 -14.85
C ILE A 230 -17.37 0.80 -14.08
N LYS A 231 -17.01 1.80 -13.29
CA LYS A 231 -15.81 1.81 -12.46
C LYS A 231 -15.84 0.78 -11.33
N PHE A 232 -16.98 0.57 -10.66
CA PHE A 232 -17.10 -0.42 -9.59
C PHE A 232 -17.00 -1.85 -10.14
N LEU A 233 -17.61 -2.08 -11.27
CA LEU A 233 -17.61 -3.41 -11.91
C LEU A 233 -16.22 -3.82 -12.43
N LYS A 234 -15.36 -2.85 -12.77
CA LYS A 234 -13.93 -3.11 -13.04
C LYS A 234 -13.17 -3.64 -11.81
N HIS A 235 -13.63 -3.34 -10.60
CA HIS A 235 -13.03 -3.89 -9.37
C HIS A 235 -13.51 -5.31 -9.11
N VAL A 236 -14.75 -5.63 -9.48
CA VAL A 236 -15.31 -6.98 -9.40
C VAL A 236 -14.68 -7.93 -10.42
N GLU A 237 -14.20 -7.43 -11.57
CA GLU A 237 -13.40 -8.21 -12.53
C GLU A 237 -12.21 -8.92 -11.90
N ARG A 238 -11.72 -8.42 -10.76
CA ARG A 238 -10.56 -8.98 -10.06
C ARG A 238 -10.90 -9.96 -8.94
N THR A 239 -12.17 -10.33 -8.75
CA THR A 239 -12.54 -11.40 -7.84
C THR A 239 -12.12 -12.76 -8.41
N GLY A 240 -11.58 -13.63 -7.57
CA GLY A 240 -11.16 -14.97 -8.00
C GLY A 240 -12.36 -15.90 -8.29
N ILE A 241 -13.41 -15.83 -7.47
CA ILE A 241 -14.58 -16.72 -7.48
C ILE A 241 -15.83 -15.89 -7.26
N LEU A 242 -16.95 -16.32 -7.85
CA LEU A 242 -18.29 -15.79 -7.56
C LEU A 242 -19.05 -16.75 -6.66
N LEU A 243 -19.60 -16.25 -5.56
CA LEU A 243 -20.52 -16.96 -4.68
C LEU A 243 -21.93 -16.47 -4.98
N HIS A 244 -22.69 -17.27 -5.74
CA HIS A 244 -24.03 -16.90 -6.18
C HIS A 244 -25.06 -17.42 -5.17
N LEU A 245 -25.63 -16.51 -4.40
CA LEU A 245 -26.70 -16.84 -3.44
C LEU A 245 -28.05 -16.81 -4.13
N VAL A 246 -28.74 -17.93 -4.04
CA VAL A 246 -30.11 -18.11 -4.52
C VAL A 246 -30.98 -18.43 -3.31
N SER A 247 -32.03 -17.66 -3.09
CA SER A 247 -32.96 -17.86 -1.97
C SER A 247 -33.95 -18.97 -2.32
N ALA A 248 -34.08 -19.98 -1.42
CA ALA A 248 -35.01 -21.09 -1.59
C ALA A 248 -36.46 -20.72 -1.26
N ASP A 249 -36.70 -19.56 -0.63
CA ASP A 249 -38.02 -19.03 -0.30
C ASP A 249 -38.72 -18.32 -1.47
N GLN A 250 -38.11 -18.28 -2.65
CA GLN A 250 -38.70 -17.70 -3.86
C GLN A 250 -39.61 -18.74 -4.58
N ASP A 251 -40.60 -18.23 -5.30
CA ASP A 251 -41.52 -19.08 -6.08
C ASP A 251 -40.81 -19.93 -7.14
N ASP A 252 -39.76 -19.38 -7.76
CA ASP A 252 -38.89 -20.08 -8.71
C ASP A 252 -37.40 -19.71 -8.52
N PRO A 253 -36.67 -20.47 -7.67
CA PRO A 253 -35.25 -20.27 -7.47
C PRO A 253 -34.40 -20.41 -8.73
N LEU A 254 -34.83 -21.24 -9.68
CA LEU A 254 -34.10 -21.44 -10.93
C LEU A 254 -34.23 -20.21 -11.88
N ALA A 255 -35.43 -19.62 -11.92
CA ALA A 255 -35.62 -18.37 -12.65
C ALA A 255 -34.76 -17.25 -12.06
N ALA A 256 -34.73 -17.13 -10.73
CA ALA A 256 -33.87 -16.18 -10.01
C ALA A 256 -32.38 -16.36 -10.33
N TYR A 257 -31.90 -17.59 -10.35
CA TYR A 257 -30.53 -17.91 -10.78
C TYR A 257 -30.25 -17.44 -12.21
N ARG A 258 -31.15 -17.77 -13.15
CA ARG A 258 -31.01 -17.43 -14.59
C ARG A 258 -31.02 -15.92 -14.82
N GLU A 259 -31.81 -15.18 -14.07
CA GLU A 259 -31.87 -13.71 -14.15
C GLU A 259 -30.50 -13.09 -13.84
N VAL A 260 -29.90 -13.47 -12.72
CA VAL A 260 -28.56 -12.98 -12.33
C VAL A 260 -27.50 -13.39 -13.33
N ARG A 261 -27.52 -14.64 -13.83
CA ARG A 261 -26.58 -15.11 -14.84
C ARG A 261 -26.67 -14.31 -16.12
N LYS A 262 -27.88 -14.04 -16.60
CA LYS A 262 -28.12 -13.23 -17.82
C LYS A 262 -27.55 -11.83 -17.66
N GLU A 263 -27.66 -11.23 -16.48
CA GLU A 263 -27.10 -9.91 -16.21
C GLU A 263 -25.56 -9.92 -16.24
N ILE A 264 -24.92 -10.94 -15.62
CA ILE A 264 -23.48 -11.15 -15.68
C ILE A 264 -22.99 -11.31 -17.11
N GLU A 265 -23.68 -12.08 -17.94
CA GLU A 265 -23.34 -12.31 -19.35
C GLU A 265 -23.46 -11.03 -20.19
N LEU A 266 -24.50 -10.21 -19.96
CA LEU A 266 -24.66 -8.92 -20.61
C LEU A 266 -23.55 -7.93 -20.26
N PHE A 267 -22.94 -8.11 -19.11
CA PHE A 267 -21.92 -7.21 -18.59
C PHE A 267 -20.56 -7.33 -19.29
N ARG A 268 -20.23 -8.44 -19.93
CA ARG A 268 -19.06 -8.75 -20.80
C ARG A 268 -17.66 -8.49 -20.25
N HIS A 269 -17.48 -8.12 -19.00
CA HIS A 269 -16.16 -7.78 -18.44
C HIS A 269 -15.45 -8.99 -17.78
N GLY A 270 -15.57 -10.20 -18.34
CA GLY A 270 -14.88 -11.39 -17.85
C GLY A 270 -15.49 -12.01 -16.59
N LEU A 271 -16.62 -11.50 -16.09
CA LEU A 271 -17.35 -12.10 -14.97
C LEU A 271 -18.03 -13.41 -15.34
N ASP A 272 -18.46 -13.52 -16.59
CA ASP A 272 -19.11 -14.68 -17.18
C ASP A 272 -18.21 -15.92 -17.24
N SER A 273 -16.89 -15.72 -17.34
CA SER A 273 -15.88 -16.79 -17.38
C SER A 273 -15.36 -17.22 -16.01
N LYS A 274 -15.77 -16.54 -14.93
CA LYS A 274 -15.29 -16.85 -13.57
C LYS A 274 -15.88 -18.13 -13.03
N ARG A 275 -15.11 -18.80 -12.18
CA ARG A 275 -15.60 -19.93 -11.40
C ARG A 275 -16.74 -19.45 -10.48
N GLU A 276 -17.88 -20.12 -10.56
CA GLU A 276 -19.07 -19.82 -9.79
C GLU A 276 -19.40 -20.98 -8.85
N ILE A 277 -19.78 -20.65 -7.63
CA ILE A 277 -20.32 -21.60 -6.64
C ILE A 277 -21.71 -21.10 -6.28
N VAL A 278 -22.73 -21.93 -6.56
CA VAL A 278 -24.12 -21.62 -6.23
C VAL A 278 -24.41 -22.06 -4.79
N ILE A 279 -24.97 -21.15 -4.01
CA ILE A 279 -25.33 -21.37 -2.60
C ILE A 279 -26.84 -21.16 -2.44
N LEU A 280 -27.57 -22.21 -2.05
CA LEU A 280 -28.97 -22.07 -1.64
C LEU A 280 -29.02 -21.48 -0.23
N SER A 281 -29.79 -20.42 -0.07
CA SER A 281 -30.02 -19.74 1.21
C SER A 281 -31.46 -19.82 1.60
N LYS A 282 -31.77 -19.59 2.90
CA LYS A 282 -33.13 -19.60 3.47
C LYS A 282 -33.88 -20.94 3.22
N ILE A 283 -33.18 -22.05 3.42
CA ILE A 283 -33.72 -23.40 3.33
C ILE A 283 -34.62 -23.67 4.56
#